data_feccf2b027b8057933ee86d932258838
#
_entry.id   feccf2b027b8057933ee86d932258838
#
_cell.length_a   1.000
_cell.length_b   1.000
_cell.length_c   1.000
_cell.angle_alpha   90.00
_cell.angle_beta   90.00
_cell.angle_gamma   90.00
#
_symmetry.space_group_name_H-M   'P 1'
#
loop_
_entity.id
_entity.type
_entity.pdbx_description
1 polymer ?
#
loop_
_entity_poly.entity_id
_entity_poly.type
_entity_poly.pdbx_seq_one_letter_code
_entity_poly.pdbx_strand_id
1 'polypeptide(L)'
;ARTQGALYFMNNIKNDSIFEKSRKQVLFNGVLFVILFLSFVTATLLADGYEVATDSGIIAVRPYKYFFNFVEMPWVAILFLAGVVLVLYALIRSIFGQHFTKGIWFSGIGTILVVLSLFFIAGYNHTAYYPSSVDMQSSLTIYNSSSSLFTLKTMSIVSLLIPFVLAYIVYVWRAMDAKPITAQEMESNEHKY
;
A
#
# COMPACT_ATOMS: atom_id res chain seq x y z
N ALA A 1 -3.36 7.84 6.10
CA ALA A 1 -3.01 7.90 7.54
C ALA A 1 -4.25 7.98 8.44
N ARG A 2 -5.14 8.99 8.30
CA ARG A 2 -6.29 9.18 9.22
C ARG A 2 -7.24 7.98 9.28
N THR A 3 -7.57 7.38 8.15
CA THR A 3 -8.44 6.18 8.09
C THR A 3 -7.80 5.01 8.83
N GLN A 4 -6.51 4.75 8.62
CA GLN A 4 -5.79 3.67 9.31
C GLN A 4 -5.68 3.93 10.82
N GLY A 5 -5.44 5.19 11.22
CA GLY A 5 -5.43 5.56 12.64
C GLY A 5 -6.80 5.35 13.31
N ALA A 6 -7.89 5.70 12.64
CA ALA A 6 -9.24 5.47 13.17
C ALA A 6 -9.55 3.97 13.28
N LEU A 7 -9.14 3.13 12.29
CA LEU A 7 -9.27 1.68 12.36
C LEU A 7 -8.42 1.07 13.49
N TYR A 8 -7.23 1.64 13.75
CA TYR A 8 -6.38 1.24 14.86
C TYR A 8 -7.05 1.50 16.22
N PHE A 9 -7.63 2.69 16.41
CA PHE A 9 -8.37 3.00 17.64
C PHE A 9 -9.56 2.07 17.85
N MET A 10 -10.30 1.72 16.80
CA MET A 10 -11.40 0.75 16.88
C MET A 10 -10.93 -0.64 17.30
N ASN A 11 -9.68 -1.02 16.97
CA ASN A 11 -9.13 -2.32 17.31
C ASN A 11 -8.58 -2.38 18.74
N ASN A 12 -7.94 -1.30 19.21
CA ASN A 12 -7.10 -1.35 20.41
C ASN A 12 -7.74 -0.71 21.63
N ILE A 13 -8.79 0.14 21.46
CA ILE A 13 -9.40 0.87 22.58
C ILE A 13 -10.80 0.33 22.83
N LYS A 14 -11.03 -0.21 24.03
CA LYS A 14 -12.34 -0.67 24.51
C LYS A 14 -13.11 0.47 25.19
N ASN A 15 -13.60 1.41 24.37
CA ASN A 15 -14.44 2.51 24.82
C ASN A 15 -15.46 2.82 23.71
N ASP A 16 -16.75 2.68 24.02
CA ASP A 16 -17.83 2.84 23.04
C ASP A 16 -17.89 4.25 22.45
N SER A 17 -17.59 5.29 23.23
CA SER A 17 -17.57 6.67 22.76
C SER A 17 -16.44 6.89 21.75
N ILE A 18 -15.25 6.33 22.00
CA ILE A 18 -14.11 6.42 21.09
C ILE A 18 -14.38 5.58 19.85
N PHE A 19 -14.96 4.39 20.01
CA PHE A 19 -15.33 3.53 18.89
C PHE A 19 -16.28 4.24 17.91
N GLU A 20 -17.36 4.84 18.41
CA GLU A 20 -18.34 5.57 17.59
C GLU A 20 -17.74 6.80 16.90
N LYS A 21 -16.90 7.57 17.60
CA LYS A 21 -16.17 8.70 17.01
C LYS A 21 -15.22 8.22 15.91
N SER A 22 -14.48 7.15 16.16
CA SER A 22 -13.56 6.55 15.16
C SER A 22 -14.31 6.02 13.96
N ARG A 23 -15.48 5.37 14.14
CA ARG A 23 -16.33 4.89 13.05
C ARG A 23 -16.79 6.03 12.14
N LYS A 24 -17.20 7.18 12.70
CA LYS A 24 -17.55 8.38 11.93
C LYS A 24 -16.33 8.92 11.14
N GLN A 25 -15.14 8.88 11.74
CA GLN A 25 -13.91 9.27 11.05
C GLN A 25 -13.54 8.29 9.91
N VAL A 26 -13.76 6.98 10.11
CA VAL A 26 -13.57 5.99 9.04
C VAL A 26 -14.54 6.27 7.90
N LEU A 27 -15.81 6.58 8.17
CA LEU A 27 -16.79 6.92 7.14
C LEU A 27 -16.35 8.14 6.33
N PHE A 28 -16.10 9.28 7.00
CA PHE A 28 -15.76 10.53 6.32
C PHE A 28 -14.45 10.43 5.53
N ASN A 29 -13.37 10.03 6.21
CA ASN A 29 -12.05 9.94 5.58
C ASN A 29 -11.96 8.75 4.61
N GLY A 30 -12.73 7.68 4.83
CA GLY A 30 -12.79 6.52 3.94
C GLY A 30 -13.47 6.83 2.62
N VAL A 31 -14.59 7.54 2.63
CA VAL A 31 -15.27 7.98 1.40
C VAL A 31 -14.37 8.93 0.60
N LEU A 32 -13.79 9.92 1.27
CA LEU A 32 -12.85 10.85 0.63
C LEU A 32 -11.65 10.09 0.02
N PHE A 33 -11.09 9.14 0.77
CA PHE A 33 -10.00 8.29 0.28
C PHE A 33 -10.40 7.50 -0.97
N VAL A 34 -11.57 6.87 -0.98
CA VAL A 34 -12.03 6.07 -2.14
C VAL A 34 -12.21 6.94 -3.37
N ILE A 35 -12.79 8.14 -3.24
CA ILE A 35 -12.96 9.08 -4.36
C ILE A 35 -11.60 9.48 -4.93
N LEU A 36 -10.66 9.91 -4.08
CA LEU A 36 -9.32 10.32 -4.50
C LEU A 36 -8.53 9.15 -5.08
N PHE A 37 -8.67 7.97 -4.51
CA PHE A 37 -8.02 6.75 -5.00
C PHE A 37 -8.53 6.36 -6.39
N LEU A 38 -9.84 6.35 -6.61
CA LEU A 38 -10.41 6.06 -7.92
C LEU A 38 -10.00 7.10 -8.96
N SER A 39 -9.97 8.38 -8.59
CA SER A 39 -9.48 9.45 -9.47
C SER A 39 -8.02 9.23 -9.85
N PHE A 40 -7.16 8.88 -8.87
CA PHE A 40 -5.76 8.57 -9.10
C PHE A 40 -5.57 7.35 -10.01
N VAL A 41 -6.29 6.25 -9.74
CA VAL A 41 -6.20 5.03 -10.56
C VAL A 41 -6.65 5.33 -11.99
N THR A 42 -7.78 6.02 -12.16
CA THR A 42 -8.27 6.41 -13.49
C THR A 42 -7.26 7.26 -14.24
N ALA A 43 -6.70 8.29 -13.58
CA ALA A 43 -5.67 9.12 -14.19
C ALA A 43 -4.42 8.31 -14.58
N THR A 44 -3.99 7.39 -13.73
CA THR A 44 -2.84 6.52 -14.02
C THR A 44 -3.11 5.58 -15.21
N LEU A 45 -4.30 4.97 -15.28
CA LEU A 45 -4.63 4.06 -16.38
C LEU A 45 -4.80 4.75 -17.73
N LEU A 46 -5.19 6.02 -17.71
CA LEU A 46 -5.33 6.85 -18.91
C LEU A 46 -4.02 7.56 -19.30
N ALA A 47 -3.03 7.54 -18.44
CA ALA A 47 -1.75 8.21 -18.68
C ALA A 47 -0.93 7.46 -19.73
N ASP A 48 -0.24 8.25 -20.57
CA ASP A 48 0.80 7.76 -21.44
C ASP A 48 2.03 7.38 -20.63
N GLY A 49 2.67 6.29 -21.01
CA GLY A 49 3.90 5.83 -20.39
C GLY A 49 5.03 5.70 -21.39
N TYR A 50 6.23 5.48 -20.87
CA TYR A 50 7.43 5.31 -21.69
C TYR A 50 7.81 3.84 -21.73
N GLU A 51 7.88 3.29 -22.96
CA GLU A 51 8.22 1.90 -23.21
C GLU A 51 9.56 1.78 -23.88
N VAL A 52 10.35 0.83 -23.43
CA VAL A 52 11.61 0.46 -24.10
C VAL A 52 11.32 -0.59 -25.16
N ALA A 53 11.59 -0.30 -26.40
CA ALA A 53 11.49 -1.27 -27.48
C ALA A 53 12.50 -2.40 -27.26
N THR A 54 12.02 -3.64 -27.25
CA THR A 54 12.84 -4.84 -26.95
C THR A 54 13.97 -5.03 -27.94
N ASP A 55 13.75 -4.69 -29.23
CA ASP A 55 14.69 -4.95 -30.31
C ASP A 55 15.76 -3.87 -30.47
N SER A 56 15.40 -2.61 -30.22
CA SER A 56 16.28 -1.45 -30.48
C SER A 56 16.78 -0.77 -29.21
N GLY A 57 16.17 -1.07 -28.06
CA GLY A 57 16.44 -0.37 -26.79
C GLY A 57 15.97 1.09 -26.79
N ILE A 58 15.31 1.56 -27.83
CA ILE A 58 14.83 2.94 -27.97
C ILE A 58 13.60 3.12 -27.08
N ILE A 59 13.56 4.22 -26.35
CA ILE A 59 12.42 4.58 -25.50
C ILE A 59 11.44 5.42 -26.31
N ALA A 60 10.19 4.98 -26.36
CA ALA A 60 9.10 5.67 -27.04
C ALA A 60 7.89 5.84 -26.13
N VAL A 61 7.06 6.82 -26.42
CA VAL A 61 5.79 7.02 -25.72
C VAL A 61 4.78 6.00 -26.21
N ARG A 62 4.15 5.29 -25.27
CA ARG A 62 3.04 4.37 -25.55
C ARG A 62 1.78 4.88 -24.85
N PRO A 63 0.69 5.16 -25.60
CA PRO A 63 -0.58 5.54 -25.01
C PRO A 63 -1.12 4.43 -24.09
N TYR A 64 -1.69 4.83 -22.96
CA TYR A 64 -2.30 3.91 -21.97
C TYR A 64 -1.35 2.80 -21.48
N LYS A 65 -0.05 3.06 -21.39
CA LYS A 65 0.95 2.04 -21.06
C LYS A 65 0.63 1.29 -19.77
N TYR A 66 0.20 2.00 -18.73
CA TYR A 66 -0.11 1.39 -17.42
C TYR A 66 -1.34 0.50 -17.47
N PHE A 67 -2.33 0.82 -18.29
CA PHE A 67 -3.46 -0.07 -18.54
C PHE A 67 -3.02 -1.35 -19.25
N PHE A 68 -2.22 -1.22 -20.31
CA PHE A 68 -1.68 -2.39 -21.01
C PHE A 68 -0.81 -3.25 -20.09
N ASN A 69 -0.06 -2.67 -19.16
CA ASN A 69 0.71 -3.43 -18.19
C ASN A 69 -0.17 -4.33 -17.31
N PHE A 70 -1.39 -3.91 -16.95
CA PHE A 70 -2.33 -4.80 -16.26
C PHE A 70 -2.83 -5.94 -17.15
N VAL A 71 -3.06 -5.68 -18.43
CA VAL A 71 -3.52 -6.70 -19.39
C VAL A 71 -2.40 -7.72 -19.69
N GLU A 72 -1.19 -7.22 -19.89
CA GLU A 72 0.00 -8.05 -20.20
C GLU A 72 0.54 -8.79 -18.98
N MET A 73 0.24 -8.30 -17.75
CA MET A 73 0.60 -8.95 -16.49
C MET A 73 -0.64 -9.26 -15.65
N PRO A 74 -1.46 -10.25 -16.01
CA PRO A 74 -2.74 -10.52 -15.34
C PRO A 74 -2.60 -10.86 -13.85
N TRP A 75 -1.47 -11.43 -13.44
CA TRP A 75 -1.18 -11.69 -12.04
C TRP A 75 -1.10 -10.39 -11.20
N VAL A 76 -0.59 -9.30 -11.78
CA VAL A 76 -0.56 -7.98 -11.12
C VAL A 76 -1.97 -7.41 -10.99
N ALA A 77 -2.80 -7.59 -12.03
CA ALA A 77 -4.20 -7.17 -12.00
C ALA A 77 -4.98 -7.91 -10.90
N ILE A 78 -4.78 -9.22 -10.76
CA ILE A 78 -5.40 -10.03 -9.69
C ILE A 78 -4.93 -9.54 -8.32
N LEU A 79 -3.64 -9.27 -8.15
CA LEU A 79 -3.07 -8.76 -6.90
C LEU A 79 -3.68 -7.39 -6.54
N PHE A 80 -3.80 -6.50 -7.52
CA PHE A 80 -4.41 -5.19 -7.36
C PHE A 80 -5.87 -5.29 -6.94
N LEU A 81 -6.67 -6.07 -7.66
CA LEU A 81 -8.10 -6.26 -7.36
C LEU A 81 -8.30 -6.90 -5.98
N ALA A 82 -7.51 -7.91 -5.62
CA ALA A 82 -7.55 -8.52 -4.29
C ALA A 82 -7.27 -7.47 -3.20
N GLY A 83 -6.27 -6.62 -3.39
CA GLY A 83 -5.96 -5.53 -2.48
C GLY A 83 -7.09 -4.52 -2.34
N VAL A 84 -7.69 -4.10 -3.46
CA VAL A 84 -8.86 -3.17 -3.47
C VAL A 84 -10.04 -3.79 -2.74
N VAL A 85 -10.37 -5.05 -3.01
CA VAL A 85 -11.47 -5.76 -2.33
C VAL A 85 -11.24 -5.82 -0.83
N LEU A 86 -10.01 -6.12 -0.38
CA LEU A 86 -9.68 -6.16 1.05
C LEU A 86 -9.84 -4.79 1.72
N VAL A 87 -9.40 -3.71 1.07
CA VAL A 87 -9.56 -2.35 1.60
C VAL A 87 -11.05 -1.97 1.69
N LEU A 88 -11.82 -2.20 0.62
CA LEU A 88 -13.25 -1.90 0.61
C LEU A 88 -14.01 -2.75 1.64
N TYR A 89 -13.70 -4.04 1.75
CA TYR A 89 -14.26 -4.91 2.79
C TYR A 89 -13.98 -4.35 4.19
N ALA A 90 -12.72 -3.95 4.46
CA ALA A 90 -12.35 -3.37 5.75
C ALA A 90 -13.17 -2.10 6.05
N LEU A 91 -13.30 -1.19 5.09
CA LEU A 91 -14.05 0.06 5.25
C LEU A 91 -15.54 -0.23 5.48
N ILE A 92 -16.16 -1.02 4.61
CA ILE A 92 -17.60 -1.33 4.69
C ILE A 92 -17.93 -2.03 6.00
N ARG A 93 -17.16 -3.05 6.39
CA ARG A 93 -17.40 -3.77 7.65
C ARG A 93 -17.14 -2.93 8.88
N SER A 94 -16.19 -2.00 8.84
CA SER A 94 -15.93 -1.08 9.95
C SER A 94 -17.00 0.01 10.10
N ILE A 95 -17.64 0.43 8.99
CA ILE A 95 -18.69 1.44 8.99
C ILE A 95 -20.05 0.83 9.39
N PHE A 96 -20.42 -0.31 8.78
CA PHE A 96 -21.76 -0.90 8.94
C PHE A 96 -21.80 -2.09 9.89
N GLY A 97 -20.68 -2.69 10.24
CA GLY A 97 -20.61 -3.83 11.14
C GLY A 97 -20.72 -3.42 12.61
N GLN A 98 -21.53 -4.18 13.38
CA GLN A 98 -21.59 -4.00 14.84
C GLN A 98 -20.27 -4.49 15.47
N HIS A 99 -19.53 -3.59 16.14
CA HIS A 99 -18.29 -3.90 16.87
C HIS A 99 -17.20 -4.64 16.05
N PHE A 100 -17.10 -4.34 14.73
CA PHE A 100 -16.04 -4.92 13.92
C PHE A 100 -14.71 -4.20 14.15
N THR A 101 -13.78 -4.86 14.84
CA THR A 101 -12.49 -4.29 15.26
C THR A 101 -11.34 -4.62 14.30
N LYS A 102 -11.39 -5.73 13.58
CA LYS A 102 -10.29 -6.24 12.74
C LYS A 102 -10.06 -5.49 11.42
N GLY A 103 -10.74 -4.35 11.19
CA GLY A 103 -10.66 -3.57 9.96
C GLY A 103 -9.24 -3.13 9.61
N ILE A 104 -8.41 -2.83 10.61
CA ILE A 104 -7.02 -2.40 10.43
C ILE A 104 -6.17 -3.45 9.68
N TRP A 105 -6.32 -4.73 9.99
CA TRP A 105 -5.54 -5.81 9.39
C TRP A 105 -5.90 -6.01 7.92
N PHE A 106 -7.20 -6.06 7.59
CA PHE A 106 -7.65 -6.17 6.20
C PHE A 106 -7.27 -4.95 5.37
N SER A 107 -7.44 -3.75 5.92
CA SER A 107 -7.07 -2.52 5.25
C SER A 107 -5.54 -2.40 5.08
N GLY A 108 -4.75 -2.82 6.07
CA GLY A 108 -3.28 -2.82 6.00
C GLY A 108 -2.76 -3.75 4.91
N ILE A 109 -3.18 -5.01 4.93
CA ILE A 109 -2.78 -6.00 3.90
C ILE A 109 -3.24 -5.54 2.51
N GLY A 110 -4.50 -5.10 2.38
CA GLY A 110 -5.03 -4.61 1.11
C GLY A 110 -4.24 -3.41 0.57
N THR A 111 -3.86 -2.47 1.42
CA THR A 111 -3.03 -1.33 1.01
C THR A 111 -1.66 -1.76 0.50
N ILE A 112 -1.01 -2.72 1.18
CA ILE A 112 0.30 -3.26 0.74
C ILE A 112 0.16 -3.89 -0.65
N LEU A 113 -0.87 -4.71 -0.88
CA LEU A 113 -1.10 -5.37 -2.16
C LEU A 113 -1.35 -4.36 -3.30
N VAL A 114 -2.16 -3.33 -3.05
CA VAL A 114 -2.43 -2.28 -4.04
C VAL A 114 -1.16 -1.52 -4.38
N VAL A 115 -0.41 -1.05 -3.37
CA VAL A 115 0.82 -0.27 -3.59
C VAL A 115 1.87 -1.10 -4.32
N LEU A 116 2.05 -2.36 -3.94
CA LEU A 116 2.97 -3.28 -4.62
C LEU A 116 2.59 -3.46 -6.09
N SER A 117 1.30 -3.64 -6.39
CA SER A 117 0.82 -3.76 -7.78
C SER A 117 1.08 -2.50 -8.59
N LEU A 118 0.88 -1.31 -8.00
CA LEU A 118 1.18 -0.04 -8.65
C LEU A 118 2.67 0.11 -8.97
N PHE A 119 3.56 -0.34 -8.08
CA PHE A 119 5.00 -0.36 -8.37
C PHE A 119 5.34 -1.34 -9.50
N PHE A 120 4.67 -2.48 -9.56
CA PHE A 120 4.88 -3.43 -10.67
C PHE A 120 4.48 -2.83 -12.01
N ILE A 121 3.30 -2.19 -12.14
CA ILE A 121 2.91 -1.58 -13.41
C ILE A 121 3.76 -0.36 -13.79
N ALA A 122 4.34 0.33 -12.80
CA ALA A 122 5.19 1.49 -13.04
C ALA A 122 6.61 1.12 -13.51
N GLY A 123 7.15 -0.03 -13.07
CA GLY A 123 8.56 -0.37 -13.32
C GLY A 123 8.81 -1.61 -14.16
N TYR A 124 7.87 -2.57 -14.20
CA TYR A 124 8.01 -3.80 -14.98
C TYR A 124 7.51 -3.64 -16.42
N ASN A 125 7.65 -4.70 -17.21
CA ASN A 125 7.20 -4.79 -18.59
C ASN A 125 7.77 -3.69 -19.48
N HIS A 126 9.11 -3.57 -19.50
CA HIS A 126 9.83 -2.59 -20.34
C HIS A 126 9.38 -1.13 -20.12
N THR A 127 8.85 -0.81 -18.95
CA THR A 127 8.39 0.54 -18.61
C THR A 127 9.54 1.35 -18.04
N ALA A 128 9.74 2.59 -18.50
CA ALA A 128 10.65 3.53 -17.88
C ALA A 128 9.92 4.18 -16.69
N TYR A 129 10.34 3.82 -15.47
CA TYR A 129 9.69 4.28 -14.25
C TYR A 129 10.05 5.72 -13.85
N TYR A 130 11.14 6.25 -14.40
CA TYR A 130 11.55 7.64 -14.19
C TYR A 130 11.87 8.30 -15.54
N PRO A 131 10.84 8.90 -16.18
CA PRO A 131 11.01 9.54 -17.47
C PRO A 131 11.88 10.79 -17.36
N SER A 132 12.79 10.98 -18.30
CA SER A 132 13.61 12.19 -18.42
C SER A 132 12.82 13.30 -19.13
N SER A 133 12.88 14.51 -18.56
CA SER A 133 12.29 15.71 -19.17
C SER A 133 13.18 16.39 -20.21
N VAL A 134 14.46 16.01 -20.28
CA VAL A 134 15.45 16.64 -21.18
C VAL A 134 15.65 15.80 -22.44
N ASP A 135 15.91 14.51 -22.25
CA ASP A 135 16.08 13.54 -23.34
C ASP A 135 15.39 12.25 -22.98
N MET A 136 14.44 11.82 -23.81
CA MET A 136 13.65 10.63 -23.59
C MET A 136 14.53 9.38 -23.45
N GLN A 137 15.63 9.29 -24.20
CA GLN A 137 16.54 8.13 -24.18
C GLN A 137 17.32 8.02 -22.86
N SER A 138 17.42 9.11 -22.10
CA SER A 138 18.02 9.15 -20.78
C SER A 138 17.07 8.76 -19.65
N SER A 139 15.86 8.28 -19.96
CA SER A 139 14.88 7.81 -18.98
C SER A 139 15.38 6.55 -18.25
N LEU A 140 15.07 6.44 -16.94
CA LEU A 140 15.53 5.31 -16.13
C LEU A 140 14.54 4.15 -16.21
N THR A 141 15.10 2.98 -16.45
CA THR A 141 14.41 1.68 -16.42
C THR A 141 15.05 0.79 -15.38
N ILE A 142 14.40 -0.30 -14.99
CA ILE A 142 14.99 -1.29 -14.09
C ILE A 142 16.34 -1.80 -14.61
N TYR A 143 16.50 -1.89 -15.93
CA TYR A 143 17.72 -2.44 -16.55
C TYR A 143 18.91 -1.47 -16.52
N ASN A 144 18.68 -0.19 -16.88
CA ASN A 144 19.77 0.79 -16.98
C ASN A 144 20.11 1.47 -15.64
N SER A 145 19.21 1.40 -14.66
CA SER A 145 19.43 1.97 -13.32
C SER A 145 19.86 0.92 -12.27
N SER A 146 19.89 -0.36 -12.65
CA SER A 146 20.31 -1.41 -11.76
C SER A 146 21.79 -1.27 -11.40
N SER A 147 22.10 -1.52 -10.13
CA SER A 147 23.47 -1.54 -9.64
C SER A 147 24.25 -2.77 -10.15
N SER A 148 25.52 -2.84 -9.85
CA SER A 148 26.36 -3.99 -10.25
C SER A 148 25.82 -5.31 -9.71
N LEU A 149 26.12 -6.42 -10.41
CA LEU A 149 25.73 -7.77 -9.99
C LEU A 149 26.18 -8.10 -8.55
N PHE A 150 27.35 -7.62 -8.16
CA PHE A 150 27.85 -7.78 -6.80
C PHE A 150 26.93 -7.10 -5.78
N THR A 151 26.59 -5.83 -6.02
CA THR A 151 25.68 -5.07 -5.14
C THR A 151 24.32 -5.72 -5.04
N LEU A 152 23.74 -6.15 -6.18
CA LEU A 152 22.42 -6.83 -6.19
C LEU A 152 22.45 -8.13 -5.38
N LYS A 153 23.50 -8.95 -5.52
CA LYS A 153 23.67 -10.18 -4.73
C LYS A 153 23.79 -9.87 -3.24
N THR A 154 24.64 -8.90 -2.88
CA THR A 154 24.82 -8.51 -1.48
C THR A 154 23.52 -8.00 -0.86
N MET A 155 22.81 -7.12 -1.56
CA MET A 155 21.50 -6.61 -1.10
C MET A 155 20.46 -7.72 -0.99
N SER A 156 20.46 -8.71 -1.89
CA SER A 156 19.58 -9.88 -1.79
C SER A 156 19.86 -10.71 -0.53
N ILE A 157 21.12 -10.91 -0.18
CA ILE A 157 21.50 -11.61 1.06
C ILE A 157 21.08 -10.80 2.28
N VAL A 158 21.33 -9.49 2.29
CA VAL A 158 20.93 -8.60 3.39
C VAL A 158 19.41 -8.57 3.54
N SER A 159 18.65 -8.62 2.43
CA SER A 159 17.19 -8.66 2.48
C SER A 159 16.63 -9.89 3.17
N LEU A 160 17.37 -11.00 3.26
CA LEU A 160 16.98 -12.18 4.04
C LEU A 160 16.94 -11.92 5.56
N LEU A 161 17.59 -10.85 6.03
CA LEU A 161 17.50 -10.45 7.43
C LEU A 161 16.21 -9.68 7.75
N ILE A 162 15.54 -9.12 6.73
CA ILE A 162 14.31 -8.33 6.90
C ILE A 162 13.19 -9.15 7.60
N PRO A 163 12.93 -10.43 7.24
CA PRO A 163 11.94 -11.23 7.94
C PRO A 163 12.18 -11.39 9.44
N PHE A 164 13.45 -11.46 9.88
CA PHE A 164 13.79 -11.54 11.30
C PHE A 164 13.46 -10.24 12.03
N VAL A 165 13.77 -9.08 11.40
CA VAL A 165 13.41 -7.77 11.96
C VAL A 165 11.90 -7.62 12.01
N LEU A 166 11.17 -8.02 10.96
CA LEU A 166 9.71 -8.01 10.95
C LEU A 166 9.12 -8.92 12.02
N ALA A 167 9.66 -10.13 12.21
CA ALA A 167 9.23 -11.03 13.28
C ALA A 167 9.42 -10.41 14.65
N TYR A 168 10.56 -9.74 14.89
CA TYR A 168 10.80 -9.00 16.12
C TYR A 168 9.80 -7.86 16.32
N ILE A 169 9.55 -7.06 15.30
CA ILE A 169 8.56 -5.97 15.35
C ILE A 169 7.17 -6.52 15.66
N VAL A 170 6.75 -7.59 14.99
CA VAL A 170 5.45 -8.24 15.24
C VAL A 170 5.37 -8.79 16.67
N TYR A 171 6.45 -9.37 17.17
CA TYR A 171 6.51 -9.86 18.55
C TYR A 171 6.34 -8.71 19.56
N VAL A 172 7.08 -7.62 19.39
CA VAL A 172 6.98 -6.44 20.28
C VAL A 172 5.58 -5.83 20.22
N TRP A 173 5.03 -5.64 19.04
CA TRP A 173 3.67 -5.11 18.87
C TRP A 173 2.62 -6.00 19.54
N ARG A 174 2.71 -7.31 19.36
CA ARG A 174 1.81 -8.25 20.05
C ARG A 174 1.93 -8.19 21.55
N ALA A 175 3.13 -8.00 22.08
CA ALA A 175 3.34 -7.85 23.52
C ALA A 175 2.73 -6.55 24.04
N MET A 176 2.86 -5.45 23.29
CA MET A 176 2.25 -4.15 23.64
C MET A 176 0.73 -4.16 23.53
N ASP A 177 0.18 -4.76 22.46
CA ASP A 177 -1.26 -4.81 22.21
C ASP A 177 -1.98 -5.96 22.95
N ALA A 178 -1.25 -6.77 23.72
CA ALA A 178 -1.83 -7.90 24.45
C ALA A 178 -2.86 -7.49 25.51
N LYS A 179 -2.77 -6.27 26.01
CA LYS A 179 -3.74 -5.67 26.93
C LYS A 179 -4.35 -4.42 26.30
N PRO A 180 -5.63 -4.45 25.91
CA PRO A 180 -6.31 -3.26 25.40
C PRO A 180 -6.40 -2.19 26.49
N ILE A 181 -6.18 -0.94 26.13
CA ILE A 181 -6.27 0.20 27.03
C ILE A 181 -7.71 0.34 27.53
N THR A 182 -7.90 0.34 28.86
CA THR A 182 -9.20 0.53 29.49
C THR A 182 -9.45 2.00 29.82
N ALA A 183 -10.75 2.38 30.06
CA ALA A 183 -11.09 3.73 30.45
C ALA A 183 -10.45 4.15 31.81
N GLN A 184 -10.28 3.20 32.71
CA GLN A 184 -9.63 3.43 34.02
C GLN A 184 -8.13 3.72 33.87
N GLU A 185 -7.46 3.09 32.89
CA GLU A 185 -6.05 3.36 32.58
C GLU A 185 -5.84 4.72 31.92
N MET A 186 -6.85 5.23 31.19
CA MET A 186 -6.79 6.58 30.63
C MET A 186 -6.96 7.68 31.67
N GLU A 187 -7.69 7.42 32.74
CA GLU A 187 -7.90 8.38 33.85
C GLU A 187 -6.73 8.35 34.84
N SER A 188 -5.97 7.27 34.91
CA SER A 188 -4.77 7.19 35.72
C SER A 188 -3.62 7.96 35.08
N ASN A 189 -3.07 8.94 35.83
CA ASN A 189 -1.89 9.71 35.41
C ASN A 189 -0.57 8.90 35.42
N GLU A 190 -0.63 7.58 35.47
CA GLU A 190 0.55 6.73 35.40
C GLU A 190 1.01 6.60 33.91
N HIS A 191 2.13 7.23 33.63
CA HIS A 191 2.83 7.04 32.36
C HIS A 191 3.31 5.59 32.27
N LYS A 192 2.59 4.74 31.53
CA LYS A 192 3.08 3.44 31.08
C LYS A 192 3.78 3.61 29.75
N TYR A 193 5.10 3.48 29.77
CA TYR A 193 5.92 3.29 28.58
C TYR A 193 6.04 1.80 28.26
#